data_dc15b28ee26c21c482c6c065468f31df
#
_entry.id   dc15b28ee26c21c482c6c065468f31df
#
_cell.length_a   1.000
_cell.length_b   1.000
_cell.length_c   1.000
_cell.angle_alpha   90.00
_cell.angle_beta   90.00
_cell.angle_gamma   90.00
#
_symmetry.space_group_name_H-M   'P 1'
#
loop_
_entity.id
_entity.type
_entity.pdbx_description
1 polymer ?
#
loop_
_entity_poly.entity_id
_entity_poly.type
_entity_poly.pdbx_seq_one_letter_code
_entity_poly.pdbx_strand_id
1 'polypeptide(L)'
;LKELWKKKYIVCLPRVMGETMEFFVTDSEDDLTEGAFHIMEPKNGCRSAEEYHSEIASEKMDQEFHQKSRDIFPTAPILVPGMGFTENGVRLGKGGGYYDRYLETHPGHKTIALAYEFQILHELPAEPYDKSVDMIVTEKRVIRCSIK
;
A
#
# COMPACT_ATOMS: atom_id res chain seq x y z
N LEU A 1 11.03 5.64 -4.28
CA LEU A 1 9.99 6.48 -4.87
C LEU A 1 10.50 7.22 -6.10
N LYS A 2 11.59 8.01 -6.02
CA LYS A 2 12.14 8.80 -7.16
C LYS A 2 12.28 8.00 -8.46
N GLU A 3 12.78 6.76 -8.39
CA GLU A 3 12.92 5.91 -9.56
C GLU A 3 11.57 5.45 -10.14
N LEU A 4 10.55 5.29 -9.33
CA LEU A 4 9.20 4.95 -9.81
C LEU A 4 8.60 6.14 -10.57
N TRP A 5 8.62 7.33 -10.00
CA TRP A 5 8.17 8.56 -10.67
C TRP A 5 8.94 8.81 -11.98
N LYS A 6 10.26 8.70 -11.95
CA LYS A 6 11.11 8.84 -13.16
C LYS A 6 10.72 7.86 -14.27
N LYS A 7 10.34 6.65 -13.91
CA LYS A 7 9.86 5.63 -14.85
C LYS A 7 8.38 5.76 -15.22
N LYS A 8 7.71 6.83 -14.77
CA LYS A 8 6.29 7.09 -15.04
C LYS A 8 5.33 6.02 -14.51
N TYR A 9 5.71 5.32 -13.43
CA TYR A 9 4.75 4.49 -12.73
C TYR A 9 3.75 5.37 -11.97
N ILE A 10 2.49 4.93 -11.91
CA ILE A 10 1.49 5.54 -11.03
C ILE A 10 1.87 5.14 -9.60
N VAL A 11 2.18 6.14 -8.80
CA VAL A 11 2.58 5.94 -7.40
C VAL A 11 1.52 6.55 -6.50
N CYS A 12 0.90 5.71 -5.68
CA CYS A 12 -0.06 6.18 -4.67
C CYS A 12 0.58 6.07 -3.29
N LEU A 13 0.50 7.14 -2.53
CA LEU A 13 0.98 7.18 -1.15
C LEU A 13 -0.19 7.39 -0.19
N PRO A 14 -0.11 6.82 1.02
CA PRO A 14 -1.17 6.94 2.01
C PRO A 14 -1.16 8.32 2.68
N ARG A 15 -2.35 8.81 3.04
CA ARG A 15 -2.53 9.95 3.93
C ARG A 15 -3.55 9.59 5.00
N VAL A 16 -3.22 9.91 6.24
CA VAL A 16 -4.12 9.71 7.37
C VAL A 16 -5.19 10.80 7.39
N MET A 17 -6.45 10.40 7.51
CA MET A 17 -7.63 11.27 7.53
C MET A 17 -8.48 10.97 8.78
N GLY A 18 -8.00 11.44 9.93
CA GLY A 18 -8.62 11.12 11.21
C GLY A 18 -8.44 9.65 11.58
N GLU A 19 -9.52 8.89 11.61
CA GLU A 19 -9.50 7.45 11.91
C GLU A 19 -9.30 6.56 10.69
N THR A 20 -9.34 7.13 9.49
CA THR A 20 -9.18 6.42 8.22
C THR A 20 -7.86 6.75 7.54
N MET A 21 -7.56 6.04 6.49
CA MET A 21 -6.42 6.26 5.62
C MET A 21 -6.85 6.04 4.18
N GLU A 22 -6.41 6.91 3.28
CA GLU A 22 -6.64 6.77 1.84
C GLU A 22 -5.35 6.94 1.07
N PHE A 23 -5.31 6.39 -0.15
CA PHE A 23 -4.17 6.52 -1.05
C PHE A 23 -4.42 7.63 -2.08
N PHE A 24 -3.39 8.42 -2.34
CA PHE A 24 -3.43 9.55 -3.27
C PHE A 24 -2.30 9.42 -4.30
N VAL A 25 -2.61 9.75 -5.55
CA VAL A 25 -1.64 9.75 -6.65
C VAL A 25 -0.63 10.87 -6.43
N THR A 26 0.65 10.54 -6.62
CA THR A 26 1.77 11.48 -6.54
C THR A 26 2.69 11.28 -7.72
N ASP A 27 3.19 12.39 -8.28
CA ASP A 27 4.07 12.41 -9.45
C ASP A 27 5.51 12.83 -9.11
N SER A 28 5.69 13.44 -7.94
CA SER A 28 7.01 13.91 -7.47
C SER A 28 7.06 14.13 -5.96
N GLU A 29 8.24 14.49 -5.45
CA GLU A 29 8.40 14.93 -4.05
C GLU A 29 7.65 16.23 -3.75
N ASP A 30 7.41 17.07 -4.77
CA ASP A 30 6.68 18.32 -4.62
C ASP A 30 5.22 18.11 -4.24
N ASP A 31 4.68 16.91 -4.44
CA ASP A 31 3.32 16.54 -4.02
C ASP A 31 3.24 16.18 -2.53
N LEU A 32 4.37 16.16 -1.83
CA LEU A 32 4.43 15.74 -0.44
C LEU A 32 4.54 16.93 0.51
N THR A 33 3.99 16.75 1.70
CA THR A 33 4.12 17.65 2.85
C THR A 33 4.25 16.84 4.12
N GLU A 34 4.77 17.44 5.17
CA GLU A 34 4.80 16.80 6.48
C GLU A 34 3.38 16.66 7.02
N GLY A 35 2.99 15.43 7.31
CA GLY A 35 1.68 15.06 7.81
C GLY A 35 1.72 14.49 9.22
N ALA A 36 0.81 13.56 9.51
CA ALA A 36 0.73 12.90 10.80
C ALA A 36 2.05 12.17 11.15
N PHE A 37 2.43 12.19 12.41
CA PHE A 37 3.61 11.49 12.94
C PHE A 37 4.96 11.92 12.32
N HIS A 38 5.06 13.15 11.78
CA HIS A 38 6.23 13.65 11.04
C HIS A 38 6.61 12.81 9.83
N ILE A 39 5.62 12.19 9.21
CA ILE A 39 5.79 11.42 7.98
C ILE A 39 5.37 12.28 6.79
N MET A 40 6.11 12.17 5.69
CA MET A 40 5.73 12.84 4.44
C MET A 40 4.50 12.17 3.84
N GLU A 41 3.45 12.94 3.66
CA GLU A 41 2.15 12.51 3.13
C GLU A 41 1.75 13.34 1.91
N PRO A 42 0.88 12.84 1.02
CA PRO A 42 0.37 13.62 -0.10
C PRO A 42 -0.31 14.92 0.35
N LYS A 43 -0.03 16.02 -0.35
CA LYS A 43 -0.66 17.33 -0.10
C LYS A 43 -2.17 17.31 -0.35
N ASN A 44 -2.86 18.28 0.24
CA ASN A 44 -4.22 18.61 -0.18
C ASN A 44 -4.20 19.01 -1.66
N GLY A 45 -5.14 18.44 -2.43
CA GLY A 45 -5.22 18.66 -3.88
C GLY A 45 -4.64 17.51 -4.72
N CYS A 46 -3.89 16.58 -4.15
CA CYS A 46 -3.62 15.32 -4.82
C CYS A 46 -4.92 14.53 -5.00
N ARG A 47 -5.11 13.92 -6.18
CA ARG A 47 -6.28 13.08 -6.48
C ARG A 47 -6.22 11.79 -5.68
N SER A 48 -7.35 11.36 -5.14
CA SER A 48 -7.41 10.02 -4.53
C SER A 48 -7.20 8.93 -5.59
N ALA A 49 -6.75 7.79 -5.16
CA ALA A 49 -6.56 6.65 -6.03
C ALA A 49 -7.87 6.20 -6.70
N GLU A 50 -8.99 6.30 -5.98
CA GLU A 50 -10.32 5.97 -6.49
C GLU A 50 -10.82 6.97 -7.53
N GLU A 51 -10.64 8.30 -7.29
CA GLU A 51 -10.95 9.35 -8.27
C GLU A 51 -10.15 9.14 -9.55
N TYR A 52 -8.84 8.93 -9.43
CA TYR A 52 -7.97 8.70 -10.57
C TYR A 52 -8.40 7.47 -11.38
N HIS A 53 -8.74 6.36 -10.72
CA HIS A 53 -9.26 5.16 -11.37
C HIS A 53 -10.59 5.43 -12.09
N SER A 54 -11.49 6.18 -11.48
CA SER A 54 -12.79 6.54 -12.06
C SER A 54 -12.65 7.43 -13.30
N GLU A 55 -11.72 8.39 -13.27
CA GLU A 55 -11.40 9.27 -14.41
C GLU A 55 -10.86 8.45 -15.58
N ILE A 56 -9.84 7.62 -15.38
CA ILE A 56 -9.29 6.72 -16.42
C ILE A 56 -10.39 5.81 -16.98
N ALA A 57 -11.28 5.32 -16.13
CA ALA A 57 -12.38 4.48 -16.57
C ALA A 57 -13.42 5.21 -17.42
N SER A 58 -13.56 6.53 -17.28
CA SER A 58 -14.52 7.37 -17.99
C SER A 58 -13.98 8.00 -19.27
N GLU A 59 -12.68 8.24 -19.35
CA GLU A 59 -12.06 8.85 -20.54
C GLU A 59 -12.04 7.87 -21.73
N LYS A 60 -12.48 8.35 -22.90
CA LYS A 60 -12.43 7.63 -24.20
C LYS A 60 -11.04 7.71 -24.83
N MET A 61 -9.99 7.38 -24.09
CA MET A 61 -8.64 7.24 -24.64
C MET A 61 -8.39 5.80 -25.14
N ASP A 62 -7.32 5.58 -25.89
CA ASP A 62 -6.99 4.32 -26.56
C ASP A 62 -7.38 3.04 -25.77
N GLN A 63 -8.23 2.21 -26.37
CA GLN A 63 -8.87 1.04 -25.73
C GLN A 63 -7.86 0.07 -25.07
N GLU A 64 -6.66 -0.02 -25.61
CA GLU A 64 -5.63 -0.95 -25.12
C GLU A 64 -4.98 -0.46 -23.81
N PHE A 65 -4.77 0.85 -23.66
CA PHE A 65 -4.24 1.43 -22.41
C PHE A 65 -5.29 1.40 -21.28
N HIS A 66 -6.54 1.62 -21.61
CA HIS A 66 -7.65 1.62 -20.65
C HIS A 66 -7.97 0.25 -20.08
N GLN A 67 -8.00 -0.78 -20.93
CA GLN A 67 -8.25 -2.14 -20.45
C GLN A 67 -7.18 -2.54 -19.43
N LYS A 68 -5.92 -2.24 -19.73
CA LYS A 68 -4.80 -2.55 -18.85
C LYS A 68 -4.83 -1.77 -17.53
N SER A 69 -5.25 -0.51 -17.55
CA SER A 69 -5.33 0.34 -16.35
C SER A 69 -6.53 -0.01 -15.47
N ARG A 70 -7.68 -0.38 -16.05
CA ARG A 70 -8.86 -0.86 -15.31
C ARG A 70 -8.60 -2.14 -14.55
N ASP A 71 -7.80 -3.05 -15.13
CA ASP A 71 -7.53 -4.35 -14.53
C ASP A 71 -6.42 -4.28 -13.48
N ILE A 72 -5.54 -3.26 -13.54
CA ILE A 72 -4.37 -3.16 -12.67
C ILE A 72 -4.70 -2.48 -11.34
N PHE A 73 -5.56 -1.45 -11.33
CA PHE A 73 -5.73 -0.64 -10.12
C PHE A 73 -6.36 -1.39 -8.94
N PRO A 74 -7.43 -2.20 -9.11
CA PRO A 74 -7.99 -2.99 -8.02
C PRO A 74 -7.06 -4.10 -7.50
N THR A 75 -5.99 -4.39 -8.24
CA THR A 75 -5.02 -5.45 -7.93
C THR A 75 -3.59 -4.94 -7.77
N ALA A 76 -3.39 -3.62 -7.82
CA ALA A 76 -2.08 -3.00 -7.59
C ALA A 76 -1.50 -3.45 -6.25
N PRO A 77 -0.21 -3.81 -6.17
CA PRO A 77 0.37 -4.25 -4.91
C PRO A 77 0.44 -3.09 -3.92
N ILE A 78 0.13 -3.38 -2.66
CA ILE A 78 0.27 -2.43 -1.56
C ILE A 78 1.48 -2.81 -0.73
N LEU A 79 2.40 -1.84 -0.52
CA LEU A 79 3.46 -1.99 0.45
C LEU A 79 2.91 -1.70 1.85
N VAL A 80 2.94 -2.70 2.72
CA VAL A 80 2.38 -2.63 4.08
C VAL A 80 3.52 -2.55 5.10
N PRO A 81 3.63 -1.46 5.85
CA PRO A 81 4.66 -1.31 6.88
C PRO A 81 4.33 -2.14 8.13
N GLY A 82 5.36 -2.50 8.89
CA GLY A 82 5.21 -3.17 10.18
C GLY A 82 6.46 -3.07 11.04
N MET A 83 6.28 -3.32 12.32
CA MET A 83 7.36 -3.39 13.32
C MET A 83 8.02 -4.79 13.35
N GLY A 84 7.24 -5.82 13.07
CA GLY A 84 7.66 -7.20 13.00
C GLY A 84 6.71 -8.04 12.16
N PHE A 85 7.19 -9.19 11.71
CA PHE A 85 6.44 -10.10 10.84
C PHE A 85 6.76 -11.56 11.21
N THR A 86 5.84 -12.46 10.92
CA THR A 86 6.12 -13.89 10.92
C THR A 86 6.18 -14.44 9.50
N GLU A 87 6.79 -15.60 9.30
CA GLU A 87 6.85 -16.24 7.97
C GLU A 87 5.46 -16.59 7.41
N ASN A 88 4.45 -16.68 8.27
CA ASN A 88 3.06 -16.90 7.86
C ASN A 88 2.34 -15.59 7.49
N GLY A 89 3.02 -14.45 7.53
CA GLY A 89 2.48 -13.16 7.13
C GLY A 89 1.79 -12.36 8.24
N VAL A 90 1.77 -12.85 9.48
CA VAL A 90 1.26 -12.06 10.61
C VAL A 90 2.12 -10.82 10.78
N ARG A 91 1.48 -9.67 10.95
CA ARG A 91 2.13 -8.37 11.01
C ARG A 91 1.83 -7.66 12.33
N LEU A 92 2.84 -7.15 12.97
CA LEU A 92 2.72 -6.23 14.10
C LEU A 92 2.80 -4.80 13.59
N GLY A 93 1.71 -4.06 13.67
CA GLY A 93 1.65 -2.62 13.36
C GLY A 93 1.99 -1.74 14.57
N LYS A 94 1.86 -0.42 14.40
CA LYS A 94 2.03 0.57 15.48
C LYS A 94 0.76 0.80 16.32
N GLY A 95 -0.27 -0.02 16.18
CA GLY A 95 -1.51 0.04 16.96
C GLY A 95 -2.61 0.96 16.40
N GLY A 96 -2.38 1.70 15.32
CA GLY A 96 -3.41 2.56 14.71
C GLY A 96 -4.43 1.85 13.84
N GLY A 97 -4.18 0.61 13.40
CA GLY A 97 -5.08 -0.23 12.60
C GLY A 97 -5.43 0.34 11.21
N TYR A 98 -4.74 1.37 10.73
CA TYR A 98 -5.07 2.04 9.44
C TYR A 98 -5.02 1.09 8.25
N TYR A 99 -3.97 0.29 8.13
CA TYR A 99 -3.81 -0.66 7.03
C TYR A 99 -4.81 -1.82 7.14
N ASP A 100 -5.12 -2.29 8.35
CA ASP A 100 -6.06 -3.38 8.54
C ASP A 100 -7.47 -2.96 8.12
N ARG A 101 -7.91 -1.77 8.51
CA ARG A 101 -9.19 -1.19 8.08
C ARG A 101 -9.23 -0.92 6.58
N TYR A 102 -8.15 -0.38 6.00
CA TYR A 102 -8.09 -0.14 4.56
C TYR A 102 -8.20 -1.44 3.77
N LEU A 103 -7.41 -2.45 4.12
CA LEU A 103 -7.41 -3.76 3.45
C LEU A 103 -8.72 -4.54 3.64
N GLU A 104 -9.45 -4.28 4.71
CA GLU A 104 -10.78 -4.87 4.92
C GLU A 104 -11.80 -4.34 3.91
N THR A 105 -11.77 -3.04 3.64
CA THR A 105 -12.70 -2.39 2.70
C THR A 105 -12.25 -2.48 1.23
N HIS A 106 -10.96 -2.75 0.99
CA HIS A 106 -10.36 -2.85 -0.34
C HIS A 106 -9.71 -4.24 -0.56
N PRO A 107 -10.52 -5.32 -0.61
CA PRO A 107 -10.00 -6.66 -0.84
C PRO A 107 -9.46 -6.80 -2.27
N GLY A 108 -8.52 -7.73 -2.46
CA GLY A 108 -7.98 -8.06 -3.80
C GLY A 108 -6.59 -7.54 -4.07
N HIS A 109 -6.10 -6.56 -3.30
CA HIS A 109 -4.73 -6.10 -3.40
C HIS A 109 -3.74 -7.16 -2.90
N LYS A 110 -2.65 -7.35 -3.65
CA LYS A 110 -1.50 -8.09 -3.16
C LYS A 110 -0.72 -7.24 -2.16
N THR A 111 -0.49 -7.78 -0.98
CA THR A 111 0.21 -7.08 0.11
C THR A 111 1.65 -7.56 0.24
N ILE A 112 2.57 -6.60 0.23
CA ILE A 112 4.01 -6.87 0.31
C ILE A 112 4.59 -6.07 1.48
N ALA A 113 5.31 -6.74 2.37
CA ALA A 113 6.10 -6.07 3.40
C ALA A 113 7.56 -5.96 2.96
N LEU A 114 8.17 -4.81 3.23
CA LEU A 114 9.61 -4.63 3.18
C LEU A 114 10.12 -4.59 4.62
N ALA A 115 11.00 -5.52 4.98
CA ALA A 115 11.49 -5.68 6.34
C ALA A 115 12.97 -6.03 6.35
N TYR A 116 13.63 -5.82 7.47
CA TYR A 116 14.91 -6.43 7.73
C TYR A 116 14.73 -7.85 8.27
N GLU A 117 15.69 -8.74 8.02
CA GLU A 117 15.61 -10.13 8.48
C GLU A 117 15.41 -10.25 9.99
N PHE A 118 15.98 -9.34 10.79
CA PHE A 118 15.80 -9.34 12.24
C PHE A 118 14.38 -9.01 12.70
N GLN A 119 13.52 -8.48 11.81
CA GLN A 119 12.09 -8.23 12.08
C GLN A 119 11.24 -9.48 11.83
N ILE A 120 11.83 -10.57 11.30
CA ILE A 120 11.12 -11.82 11.10
C ILE A 120 11.19 -12.61 12.41
N LEU A 121 10.03 -12.80 13.02
CA LEU A 121 9.87 -13.40 14.33
C LEU A 121 9.14 -14.74 14.18
N HIS A 122 9.37 -15.63 15.15
CA HIS A 122 8.72 -16.93 15.17
C HIS A 122 7.21 -16.81 15.39
N GLU A 123 6.81 -15.91 16.30
CA GLU A 123 5.43 -15.72 16.72
C GLU A 123 5.19 -14.25 17.05
N LEU A 124 3.98 -13.78 16.77
CA LEU A 124 3.49 -12.45 17.13
C LEU A 124 2.05 -12.56 17.62
N PRO A 125 1.64 -11.70 18.57
CA PRO A 125 0.24 -11.58 18.91
C PRO A 125 -0.54 -11.13 17.67
N ALA A 126 -1.67 -11.75 17.41
CA ALA A 126 -2.57 -11.40 16.32
C ALA A 126 -4.01 -11.33 16.83
N GLU A 127 -4.71 -10.32 16.39
CA GLU A 127 -6.12 -10.14 16.64
C GLU A 127 -6.96 -10.63 15.44
N PRO A 128 -8.22 -11.00 15.63
CA PRO A 128 -9.04 -11.57 14.54
C PRO A 128 -9.23 -10.65 13.34
N TYR A 129 -9.05 -9.35 13.50
CA TYR A 129 -9.20 -8.33 12.45
C TYR A 129 -7.87 -7.93 11.81
N ASP A 130 -6.74 -8.41 12.31
CA ASP A 130 -5.44 -8.14 11.72
C ASP A 130 -5.33 -8.79 10.33
N LYS A 131 -4.88 -7.99 9.36
CA LYS A 131 -4.67 -8.48 7.99
C LYS A 131 -3.22 -8.92 7.80
N SER A 132 -3.05 -10.18 7.44
CA SER A 132 -1.75 -10.74 7.09
C SER A 132 -1.26 -10.22 5.74
N VAL A 133 0.07 -10.24 5.53
CA VAL A 133 0.68 -9.91 4.24
C VAL A 133 0.89 -11.17 3.40
N ASP A 134 0.81 -11.02 2.06
CA ASP A 134 1.03 -12.13 1.12
C ASP A 134 2.51 -12.45 0.90
N MET A 135 3.37 -11.43 1.06
CA MET A 135 4.79 -11.55 0.78
C MET A 135 5.62 -10.64 1.70
N ILE A 136 6.78 -11.12 2.09
CA ILE A 136 7.78 -10.31 2.80
C ILE A 136 9.09 -10.36 2.03
N VAL A 137 9.68 -9.20 1.80
CA VAL A 137 11.00 -9.06 1.18
C VAL A 137 11.97 -8.51 2.20
N THR A 138 13.04 -9.24 2.45
CA THR A 138 14.14 -8.81 3.33
C THR A 138 15.42 -8.61 2.53
N GLU A 139 16.47 -8.12 3.17
CA GLU A 139 17.80 -8.03 2.55
C GLU A 139 18.43 -9.40 2.27
N LYS A 140 17.82 -10.49 2.77
CA LYS A 140 18.35 -11.86 2.60
C LYS A 140 17.50 -12.74 1.70
N ARG A 141 16.17 -12.57 1.73
CA ARG A 141 15.25 -13.51 1.07
C ARG A 141 13.88 -12.91 0.79
N VAL A 142 13.13 -13.61 -0.05
CA VAL A 142 11.71 -13.36 -0.29
C VAL A 142 10.91 -14.50 0.34
N ILE A 143 9.99 -14.16 1.23
CA ILE A 143 9.09 -15.08 1.89
C ILE A 143 7.70 -14.92 1.26
N ARG A 144 7.17 -16.00 0.70
CA ARG A 144 5.78 -16.06 0.24
C ARG A 144 4.94 -16.63 1.37
N CYS A 145 4.11 -15.79 1.97
CA CYS A 145 3.32 -16.16 3.13
C CYS A 145 2.17 -17.06 2.67
N SER A 146 2.12 -18.27 3.20
CA SER A 146 0.98 -19.17 2.98
C SER A 146 -0.08 -18.82 4.02
N ILE A 147 -1.14 -18.13 3.60
CA ILE A 147 -2.32 -17.93 4.44
C ILE A 147 -2.94 -19.31 4.66
N LYS A 148 -2.94 -19.75 5.91
CA LYS A 148 -3.68 -20.96 6.31
C LYS A 148 -5.15 -20.66 6.51
#